data_d3f5af5b91eed4ca33e43375bc93c0b2
#
_entry.id   d3f5af5b91eed4ca33e43375bc93c0b2
#
_cell.length_a   1.000
_cell.length_b   1.000
_cell.length_c   1.000
_cell.angle_alpha   90.00
_cell.angle_beta   90.00
_cell.angle_gamma   90.00
#
_symmetry.space_group_name_H-M   'P 1'
#
loop_
_entity.id
_entity.type
_entity.pdbx_description
1 polymer ?
#
loop_
_entity_poly.entity_id
_entity_poly.type
_entity_poly.pdbx_seq_one_letter_code
_entity_poly.pdbx_strand_id
1 'polypeptide(L)'
;MTRLILIRHGETDWNAEGRYQGHVDMPLNGNGREQAAQIARALRGADLAAIYTSDLARASETAEVLAQAAGLPVQVDPRLREIDQGRWEGKLFTEIRAQYPEKFKRRRENPLAFKAPGGETVQQVRGRVLAAVADIVSRHPTQNVAIVSHGLALAIVRAHYGDYPAGEIWDLVPGNGEIVQIEVGAD
;
A
#
# COMPACT_ATOMS: atom_id res chain seq x y z
N MET A 1 -6.02 21.59 3.65
CA MET A 1 -6.10 20.13 3.52
C MET A 1 -4.74 19.58 3.13
N THR A 2 -4.33 18.45 3.69
CA THR A 2 -3.10 17.74 3.31
C THR A 2 -3.36 16.97 2.04
N ARG A 3 -2.48 17.06 1.04
CA ARG A 3 -2.55 16.21 -0.15
C ARG A 3 -1.69 14.98 0.06
N LEU A 4 -2.32 13.82 0.14
CA LEU A 4 -1.63 12.54 0.18
C LEU A 4 -1.45 12.00 -1.24
N ILE A 5 -0.20 11.68 -1.58
CA ILE A 5 0.19 11.04 -2.83
C ILE A 5 0.49 9.58 -2.49
N LEU A 6 -0.51 8.73 -2.68
CA LEU A 6 -0.46 7.31 -2.38
C LEU A 6 0.19 6.57 -3.55
N ILE A 7 1.22 5.80 -3.27
CA ILE A 7 2.04 5.12 -4.27
C ILE A 7 2.15 3.65 -3.90
N ARG A 8 1.65 2.76 -4.76
CA ARG A 8 1.95 1.34 -4.59
C ARG A 8 3.38 1.06 -5.04
N HIS A 9 4.12 0.28 -4.27
CA HIS A 9 5.48 -0.15 -4.62
C HIS A 9 5.56 -0.73 -6.04
N GLY A 10 6.73 -0.67 -6.66
CA GLY A 10 7.01 -1.29 -7.94
C GLY A 10 6.86 -2.82 -7.91
N GLU A 11 6.84 -3.45 -9.07
CA GLU A 11 6.66 -4.88 -9.25
C GLU A 11 7.79 -5.69 -8.60
N THR A 12 7.44 -6.83 -8.01
CA THR A 12 8.35 -7.89 -7.56
C THR A 12 8.13 -9.14 -8.41
N ASP A 13 9.04 -10.12 -8.37
CA ASP A 13 8.84 -11.38 -9.06
C ASP A 13 7.56 -12.09 -8.62
N TRP A 14 7.22 -12.03 -7.33
CA TRP A 14 5.97 -12.63 -6.84
C TRP A 14 4.71 -11.89 -7.29
N ASN A 15 4.78 -10.59 -7.60
CA ASN A 15 3.68 -9.92 -8.30
C ASN A 15 3.49 -10.47 -9.72
N ALA A 16 4.57 -10.59 -10.47
CA ALA A 16 4.55 -11.11 -11.84
C ALA A 16 4.06 -12.58 -11.89
N GLU A 17 4.44 -13.39 -10.90
CA GLU A 17 4.01 -14.78 -10.77
C GLU A 17 2.57 -14.93 -10.20
N GLY A 18 1.95 -13.89 -9.69
CA GLY A 18 0.63 -13.95 -9.07
C GLY A 18 0.62 -14.67 -7.72
N ARG A 19 1.66 -14.47 -6.91
CA ARG A 19 1.78 -15.02 -5.55
C ARG A 19 1.43 -14.01 -4.48
N TYR A 20 0.86 -14.50 -3.38
CA TYR A 20 0.70 -13.72 -2.15
C TYR A 20 2.06 -13.42 -1.52
N GLN A 21 2.33 -12.15 -1.21
CA GLN A 21 3.57 -11.74 -0.56
C GLN A 21 3.41 -11.53 0.95
N GLY A 22 2.38 -10.78 1.35
CA GLY A 22 2.19 -10.43 2.75
C GLY A 22 3.41 -9.72 3.34
N HIS A 23 3.96 -10.27 4.41
CA HIS A 23 5.15 -9.76 5.09
C HIS A 23 6.47 -10.38 4.61
N VAL A 24 6.44 -11.34 3.66
CA VAL A 24 7.68 -11.82 3.04
C VAL A 24 8.38 -10.66 2.33
N ASP A 25 9.67 -10.52 2.61
CA ASP A 25 10.45 -9.36 2.21
C ASP A 25 11.10 -9.57 0.83
N MET A 26 10.29 -9.39 -0.22
CA MET A 26 10.71 -9.50 -1.62
C MET A 26 11.19 -8.15 -2.13
N PRO A 27 12.37 -8.08 -2.82
CA PRO A 27 12.85 -6.86 -3.47
C PRO A 27 12.09 -6.56 -4.77
N LEU A 28 12.29 -5.37 -5.32
CA LEU A 28 11.83 -5.04 -6.67
C LEU A 28 12.52 -5.91 -7.71
N ASN A 29 11.77 -6.29 -8.75
CA ASN A 29 12.36 -6.87 -9.97
C ASN A 29 12.81 -5.76 -10.94
N GLY A 30 13.28 -6.13 -12.13
CA GLY A 30 13.72 -5.17 -13.15
C GLY A 30 12.63 -4.17 -13.55
N ASN A 31 11.40 -4.66 -13.77
CA ASN A 31 10.25 -3.83 -14.09
C ASN A 31 9.87 -2.90 -12.92
N GLY A 32 9.88 -3.41 -11.69
CA GLY A 32 9.59 -2.61 -10.50
C GLY A 32 10.56 -1.44 -10.30
N ARG A 33 11.86 -1.63 -10.58
CA ARG A 33 12.85 -0.53 -10.55
C ARG A 33 12.57 0.51 -11.64
N GLU A 34 12.17 0.09 -12.84
CA GLU A 34 11.76 1.03 -13.89
C GLU A 34 10.50 1.80 -13.50
N GLN A 35 9.50 1.12 -12.89
CA GLN A 35 8.30 1.78 -12.35
C GLN A 35 8.66 2.80 -11.27
N ALA A 36 9.59 2.49 -10.35
CA ALA A 36 10.07 3.45 -9.35
C ALA A 36 10.73 4.68 -9.99
N ALA A 37 11.52 4.51 -11.05
CA ALA A 37 12.07 5.61 -11.81
C ALA A 37 10.99 6.44 -12.53
N GLN A 38 9.93 5.81 -13.05
CA GLN A 38 8.79 6.51 -13.64
C GLN A 38 8.02 7.34 -12.62
N ILE A 39 7.77 6.79 -11.41
CA ILE A 39 7.18 7.52 -10.28
C ILE A 39 8.00 8.78 -9.97
N ALA A 40 9.31 8.65 -9.82
CA ALA A 40 10.19 9.78 -9.53
C ALA A 40 10.16 10.85 -10.62
N ARG A 41 10.07 10.45 -11.90
CA ARG A 41 9.90 11.38 -13.03
C ARG A 41 8.53 12.07 -12.99
N ALA A 42 7.46 11.33 -12.73
CA ALA A 42 6.08 11.85 -12.70
C ALA A 42 5.85 12.86 -11.56
N LEU A 43 6.53 12.66 -10.43
CA LEU A 43 6.42 13.54 -9.27
C LEU A 43 7.49 14.64 -9.21
N ARG A 44 8.26 14.83 -10.28
CA ARG A 44 9.22 15.95 -10.37
C ARG A 44 8.48 17.28 -10.28
N GLY A 45 8.83 18.10 -9.29
CA GLY A 45 8.18 19.39 -9.04
C GLY A 45 6.85 19.30 -8.28
N ALA A 46 6.51 18.15 -7.69
CA ALA A 46 5.31 17.98 -6.88
C ALA A 46 5.34 18.70 -5.52
N ASP A 47 6.42 19.41 -5.20
CA ASP A 47 6.63 20.14 -3.93
C ASP A 47 6.31 19.25 -2.71
N LEU A 48 6.98 18.09 -2.66
CA LEU A 48 6.83 17.14 -1.57
C LEU A 48 7.48 17.67 -0.29
N ALA A 49 6.74 17.67 0.81
CA ALA A 49 7.25 18.01 2.15
C ALA A 49 7.87 16.79 2.86
N ALA A 50 7.37 15.59 2.58
CA ALA A 50 7.84 14.35 3.21
C ALA A 50 7.53 13.12 2.35
N ILE A 51 8.31 12.05 2.57
CA ILE A 51 8.12 10.73 1.97
C ILE A 51 8.13 9.69 3.07
N TYR A 52 7.00 8.99 3.23
CA TYR A 52 6.82 7.87 4.15
C TYR A 52 6.76 6.55 3.41
N THR A 53 7.23 5.48 4.04
CA THR A 53 7.16 4.13 3.48
C THR A 53 7.03 3.07 4.56
N SER A 54 6.58 1.86 4.20
CA SER A 54 6.77 0.70 5.06
C SER A 54 8.23 0.24 5.02
N ASP A 55 8.61 -0.59 5.96
CA ASP A 55 9.97 -1.16 6.06
C ASP A 55 10.19 -2.39 5.16
N LEU A 56 9.19 -2.84 4.38
CA LEU A 56 9.37 -3.93 3.42
C LEU A 56 10.17 -3.46 2.19
N ALA A 57 11.18 -4.23 1.79
CA ALA A 57 12.17 -3.87 0.77
C ALA A 57 11.56 -3.27 -0.50
N ARG A 58 10.52 -3.90 -1.07
CA ARG A 58 9.85 -3.41 -2.29
C ARG A 58 9.29 -1.99 -2.16
N ALA A 59 8.80 -1.62 -0.97
CA ALA A 59 8.29 -0.27 -0.72
C ALA A 59 9.43 0.71 -0.41
N SER A 60 10.40 0.30 0.41
CA SER A 60 11.59 1.10 0.71
C SER A 60 12.40 1.41 -0.54
N GLU A 61 12.71 0.42 -1.39
CA GLU A 61 13.42 0.63 -2.65
C GLU A 61 12.67 1.60 -3.57
N THR A 62 11.34 1.50 -3.66
CA THR A 62 10.53 2.45 -4.44
C THR A 62 10.62 3.86 -3.87
N ALA A 63 10.51 3.99 -2.53
CA ALA A 63 10.58 5.28 -1.84
C ALA A 63 11.97 5.93 -1.95
N GLU A 64 13.04 5.14 -1.89
CA GLU A 64 14.42 5.63 -2.01
C GLU A 64 14.69 6.28 -3.36
N VAL A 65 14.19 5.70 -4.46
CA VAL A 65 14.31 6.28 -5.81
C VAL A 65 13.58 7.63 -5.88
N LEU A 66 12.38 7.74 -5.30
CA LEU A 66 11.64 9.00 -5.22
C LEU A 66 12.36 10.02 -4.34
N ALA A 67 12.86 9.59 -3.18
CA ALA A 67 13.55 10.42 -2.20
C ALA A 67 14.82 11.04 -2.76
N GLN A 68 15.62 10.25 -3.49
CA GLN A 68 16.80 10.73 -4.18
C GLN A 68 16.45 11.82 -5.21
N ALA A 69 15.37 11.64 -5.96
CA ALA A 69 14.95 12.61 -6.97
C ALA A 69 14.35 13.90 -6.35
N ALA A 70 13.72 13.78 -5.19
CA ALA A 70 13.11 14.90 -4.46
C ALA A 70 14.07 15.63 -3.51
N GLY A 71 15.24 15.07 -3.22
CA GLY A 71 16.17 15.60 -2.22
C GLY A 71 15.66 15.52 -0.78
N LEU A 72 14.81 14.54 -0.47
CA LEU A 72 14.19 14.36 0.84
C LEU A 72 14.63 13.04 1.49
N PRO A 73 14.68 12.96 2.83
CA PRO A 73 14.87 11.69 3.52
C PRO A 73 13.61 10.83 3.47
N VAL A 74 13.80 9.50 3.47
CA VAL A 74 12.71 8.52 3.65
C VAL A 74 12.41 8.36 5.14
N GLN A 75 11.12 8.40 5.50
CA GLN A 75 10.62 8.11 6.83
C GLN A 75 9.93 6.75 6.85
N VAL A 76 10.48 5.81 7.60
CA VAL A 76 9.97 4.43 7.66
C VAL A 76 8.96 4.28 8.79
N ASP A 77 7.78 3.73 8.46
CA ASP A 77 6.74 3.40 9.44
C ASP A 77 6.20 1.99 9.18
N PRO A 78 6.52 0.99 10.03
CA PRO A 78 6.05 -0.39 9.87
C PRO A 78 4.52 -0.54 9.89
N ARG A 79 3.77 0.44 10.41
CA ARG A 79 2.30 0.43 10.37
C ARG A 79 1.75 0.52 8.95
N LEU A 80 2.58 0.95 7.96
CA LEU A 80 2.24 1.02 6.54
C LEU A 80 2.47 -0.29 5.79
N ARG A 81 2.87 -1.40 6.45
CA ARG A 81 3.02 -2.72 5.82
C ARG A 81 1.74 -3.22 5.18
N GLU A 82 1.89 -4.13 4.22
CA GLU A 82 0.80 -4.92 3.66
C GLU A 82 0.17 -5.82 4.74
N ILE A 83 -0.99 -6.37 4.45
CA ILE A 83 -1.61 -7.40 5.29
C ILE A 83 -0.69 -8.63 5.38
N ASP A 84 -0.48 -9.13 6.60
CA ASP A 84 0.15 -10.44 6.82
C ASP A 84 -0.74 -11.52 6.20
N GLN A 85 -0.21 -12.24 5.21
CA GLN A 85 -0.92 -13.32 4.50
C GLN A 85 -0.70 -14.70 5.14
N GLY A 86 0.09 -14.78 6.21
CA GLY A 86 0.30 -16.00 6.97
C GLY A 86 0.61 -17.21 6.08
N ARG A 87 -0.20 -18.28 6.18
CA ARG A 87 0.03 -19.53 5.43
C ARG A 87 -0.19 -19.43 3.91
N TRP A 88 -0.66 -18.28 3.41
CA TRP A 88 -0.82 -18.07 1.98
C TRP A 88 0.39 -17.43 1.32
N GLU A 89 1.36 -16.96 2.10
CA GLU A 89 2.59 -16.36 1.57
C GLU A 89 3.35 -17.35 0.69
N GLY A 90 3.79 -16.89 -0.48
CA GLY A 90 4.44 -17.68 -1.52
C GLY A 90 3.52 -18.54 -2.39
N LYS A 91 2.24 -18.69 -2.04
CA LYS A 91 1.28 -19.50 -2.81
C LYS A 91 0.64 -18.67 -3.93
N LEU A 92 0.26 -19.33 -5.02
CA LEU A 92 -0.42 -18.69 -6.14
C LEU A 92 -1.84 -18.27 -5.75
N PHE A 93 -2.27 -17.10 -6.22
CA PHE A 93 -3.65 -16.63 -6.03
C PHE A 93 -4.68 -17.61 -6.57
N THR A 94 -4.39 -18.23 -7.71
CA THR A 94 -5.27 -19.22 -8.35
C THR A 94 -5.44 -20.48 -7.52
N GLU A 95 -4.36 -20.98 -6.92
CA GLU A 95 -4.40 -22.16 -6.03
C GLU A 95 -5.22 -21.88 -4.78
N ILE A 96 -4.95 -20.75 -4.12
CA ILE A 96 -5.66 -20.36 -2.90
C ILE A 96 -7.14 -20.10 -3.19
N ARG A 97 -7.45 -19.45 -4.30
CA ARG A 97 -8.84 -19.21 -4.70
C ARG A 97 -9.60 -20.49 -4.98
N ALA A 98 -8.94 -21.47 -5.61
CA ALA A 98 -9.52 -22.80 -5.87
C ALA A 98 -9.71 -23.60 -4.57
N GLN A 99 -8.76 -23.52 -3.63
CA GLN A 99 -8.80 -24.26 -2.37
C GLN A 99 -9.80 -23.65 -1.35
N TYR A 100 -10.06 -22.35 -1.40
CA TYR A 100 -10.90 -21.64 -0.41
C TYR A 100 -12.00 -20.79 -1.05
N PRO A 101 -12.83 -21.33 -1.97
CA PRO A 101 -13.81 -20.53 -2.73
C PRO A 101 -14.81 -19.81 -1.83
N GLU A 102 -15.28 -20.43 -0.74
CA GLU A 102 -16.22 -19.83 0.20
C GLU A 102 -15.63 -18.64 0.97
N LYS A 103 -14.32 -18.65 1.27
CA LYS A 103 -13.66 -17.48 1.86
C LYS A 103 -13.67 -16.30 0.91
N PHE A 104 -13.39 -16.53 -0.38
CA PHE A 104 -13.40 -15.48 -1.38
C PHE A 104 -14.80 -14.92 -1.65
N LYS A 105 -15.83 -15.77 -1.58
CA LYS A 105 -17.21 -15.31 -1.64
C LYS A 105 -17.54 -14.39 -0.48
N ARG A 106 -17.24 -14.80 0.76
CA ARG A 106 -17.55 -14.05 1.99
C ARG A 106 -16.73 -12.78 2.16
N ARG A 107 -15.58 -12.63 1.51
CA ARG A 107 -14.75 -11.43 1.67
C ARG A 107 -15.42 -10.13 1.22
N ARG A 108 -16.40 -10.21 0.29
CA ARG A 108 -17.21 -9.06 -0.14
C ARG A 108 -18.37 -8.77 0.82
N GLU A 109 -18.89 -9.80 1.46
CA GLU A 109 -19.99 -9.67 2.43
C GLU A 109 -19.50 -9.13 3.78
N ASN A 110 -18.31 -9.57 4.21
CA ASN A 110 -17.68 -9.13 5.45
C ASN A 110 -16.18 -8.89 5.25
N PRO A 111 -15.80 -7.82 4.52
CA PRO A 111 -14.42 -7.57 4.12
C PRO A 111 -13.48 -7.36 5.31
N LEU A 112 -13.94 -6.72 6.38
CA LEU A 112 -13.10 -6.39 7.54
C LEU A 112 -12.68 -7.63 8.35
N ALA A 113 -13.51 -8.67 8.37
CA ALA A 113 -13.20 -9.94 9.04
C ALA A 113 -12.37 -10.90 8.18
N PHE A 114 -12.16 -10.58 6.89
CA PHE A 114 -11.37 -11.44 6.00
C PHE A 114 -9.92 -11.54 6.47
N LYS A 115 -9.41 -12.78 6.50
CA LYS A 115 -7.99 -13.07 6.77
C LYS A 115 -7.55 -14.40 6.18
N ALA A 116 -6.26 -14.50 5.87
CA ALA A 116 -5.58 -15.76 5.61
C ALA A 116 -5.35 -16.54 6.93
N PRO A 117 -5.24 -17.87 6.89
CA PRO A 117 -4.91 -18.65 8.08
C PRO A 117 -3.55 -18.24 8.68
N GLY A 118 -3.55 -17.83 9.94
CA GLY A 118 -2.35 -17.35 10.64
C GLY A 118 -1.95 -15.91 10.35
N GLY A 119 -2.67 -15.21 9.43
CA GLY A 119 -2.40 -13.82 9.09
C GLY A 119 -3.28 -12.80 9.82
N GLU A 120 -3.19 -11.53 9.39
CA GLU A 120 -3.99 -10.42 9.90
C GLU A 120 -5.42 -10.43 9.32
N THR A 121 -6.36 -9.83 10.04
CA THR A 121 -7.65 -9.40 9.48
C THR A 121 -7.50 -8.06 8.80
N VAL A 122 -8.36 -7.76 7.82
CA VAL A 122 -8.43 -6.42 7.20
C VAL A 122 -8.70 -5.34 8.25
N GLN A 123 -9.50 -5.64 9.29
CA GLN A 123 -9.75 -4.72 10.40
C GLN A 123 -8.47 -4.36 11.18
N GLN A 124 -7.56 -5.31 11.41
CA GLN A 124 -6.28 -5.05 12.07
C GLN A 124 -5.39 -4.15 11.20
N VAL A 125 -5.29 -4.45 9.91
CA VAL A 125 -4.57 -3.59 8.94
C VAL A 125 -5.16 -2.19 8.93
N ARG A 126 -6.49 -2.07 8.88
CA ARG A 126 -7.20 -0.79 8.92
C ARG A 126 -6.82 0.02 10.14
N GLY A 127 -6.81 -0.60 11.32
CA GLY A 127 -6.45 0.09 12.57
C GLY A 127 -5.05 0.69 12.53
N ARG A 128 -4.02 -0.10 12.14
CA ARG A 128 -2.64 0.38 12.12
C ARG A 128 -2.35 1.38 10.99
N VAL A 129 -2.90 1.15 9.80
CA VAL A 129 -2.65 2.01 8.64
C VAL A 129 -3.31 3.39 8.84
N LEU A 130 -4.57 3.43 9.28
CA LEU A 130 -5.25 4.70 9.50
C LEU A 130 -4.63 5.51 10.65
N ALA A 131 -4.15 4.85 11.71
CA ALA A 131 -3.41 5.53 12.77
C ALA A 131 -2.11 6.15 12.24
N ALA A 132 -1.35 5.44 11.38
CA ALA A 132 -0.16 6.00 10.75
C ALA A 132 -0.49 7.20 9.87
N VAL A 133 -1.54 7.10 9.05
CA VAL A 133 -1.94 8.20 8.15
C VAL A 133 -2.44 9.41 8.92
N ALA A 134 -3.21 9.23 10.00
CA ALA A 134 -3.65 10.33 10.87
C ALA A 134 -2.45 11.07 11.49
N ASP A 135 -1.45 10.33 12.01
CA ASP A 135 -0.21 10.93 12.51
C ASP A 135 0.55 11.72 11.43
N ILE A 136 0.61 11.19 10.19
CA ILE A 136 1.25 11.86 9.05
C ILE A 136 0.51 13.15 8.71
N VAL A 137 -0.80 13.10 8.57
CA VAL A 137 -1.64 14.27 8.25
C VAL A 137 -1.49 15.37 9.32
N SER A 138 -1.48 14.98 10.59
CA SER A 138 -1.32 15.95 11.70
C SER A 138 0.03 16.68 11.69
N ARG A 139 1.10 16.01 11.22
CA ARG A 139 2.45 16.59 11.11
C ARG A 139 2.64 17.46 9.87
N HIS A 140 1.80 17.30 8.86
CA HIS A 140 1.95 17.95 7.56
C HIS A 140 0.67 18.66 7.10
N PRO A 141 0.11 19.58 7.93
CA PRO A 141 -1.08 20.33 7.56
C PRO A 141 -0.81 21.15 6.29
N THR A 142 -1.71 21.06 5.31
CA THR A 142 -1.66 21.81 4.04
C THR A 142 -0.45 21.51 3.12
N GLN A 143 0.23 20.39 3.29
CA GLN A 143 1.41 20.00 2.52
C GLN A 143 1.14 18.80 1.61
N ASN A 144 2.02 18.58 0.62
CA ASN A 144 2.03 17.38 -0.21
C ASN A 144 2.93 16.32 0.44
N VAL A 145 2.38 15.14 0.72
CA VAL A 145 3.11 14.05 1.36
C VAL A 145 2.96 12.78 0.53
N ALA A 146 4.09 12.16 0.17
CA ALA A 146 4.09 10.86 -0.50
C ALA A 146 4.08 9.72 0.54
N ILE A 147 3.24 8.72 0.29
CA ILE A 147 3.19 7.47 1.07
C ILE A 147 3.37 6.30 0.10
N VAL A 148 4.52 5.65 0.19
CA VAL A 148 4.82 4.44 -0.59
C VAL A 148 4.46 3.22 0.25
N SER A 149 3.50 2.43 -0.22
CA SER A 149 2.97 1.31 0.54
C SER A 149 2.47 0.20 -0.41
N HIS A 150 1.43 -0.53 -0.02
CA HIS A 150 1.02 -1.79 -0.62
C HIS A 150 -0.44 -1.76 -1.03
N GLY A 151 -0.85 -2.79 -1.79
CA GLY A 151 -2.16 -2.83 -2.41
C GLY A 151 -3.32 -2.63 -1.44
N LEU A 152 -3.48 -3.51 -0.45
CA LEU A 152 -4.61 -3.43 0.48
C LEU A 152 -4.45 -2.27 1.47
N ALA A 153 -3.25 -1.99 1.94
CA ALA A 153 -3.00 -0.87 2.84
C ALA A 153 -3.47 0.46 2.22
N LEU A 154 -3.12 0.71 0.95
CA LEU A 154 -3.55 1.91 0.22
C LEU A 154 -5.04 1.90 -0.13
N ALA A 155 -5.62 0.75 -0.46
CA ALA A 155 -7.05 0.62 -0.69
C ALA A 155 -7.87 0.99 0.55
N ILE A 156 -7.38 0.64 1.75
CA ILE A 156 -7.99 1.03 3.03
C ILE A 156 -7.97 2.56 3.21
N VAL A 157 -6.84 3.20 2.92
CA VAL A 157 -6.74 4.68 3.00
C VAL A 157 -7.70 5.34 2.02
N ARG A 158 -7.74 4.86 0.76
CA ARG A 158 -8.67 5.35 -0.27
C ARG A 158 -10.13 5.18 0.15
N ALA A 159 -10.48 4.01 0.70
CA ALA A 159 -11.85 3.74 1.15
C ALA A 159 -12.27 4.68 2.28
N HIS A 160 -11.38 4.93 3.24
CA HIS A 160 -11.68 5.74 4.41
C HIS A 160 -11.86 7.22 4.07
N TYR A 161 -10.91 7.82 3.37
CA TYR A 161 -10.95 9.26 3.05
C TYR A 161 -11.78 9.60 1.81
N GLY A 162 -12.08 8.62 0.97
CA GLY A 162 -12.97 8.77 -0.18
C GLY A 162 -14.43 8.42 0.11
N ASP A 163 -14.75 8.06 1.37
CA ASP A 163 -16.09 7.64 1.82
C ASP A 163 -16.69 6.48 1.00
N TYR A 164 -15.84 5.51 0.64
CA TYR A 164 -16.29 4.30 -0.06
C TYR A 164 -16.78 3.23 0.93
N PRO A 165 -17.84 2.48 0.60
CA PRO A 165 -18.28 1.35 1.40
C PRO A 165 -17.15 0.32 1.59
N ALA A 166 -17.08 -0.29 2.78
CA ALA A 166 -16.04 -1.29 3.08
C ALA A 166 -16.03 -2.48 2.10
N GLY A 167 -17.18 -2.82 1.50
CA GLY A 167 -17.29 -3.86 0.47
C GLY A 167 -16.50 -3.59 -0.81
N GLU A 168 -16.21 -2.33 -1.11
CA GLU A 168 -15.51 -1.89 -2.31
C GLU A 168 -13.98 -1.84 -2.15
N ILE A 169 -13.45 -2.08 -0.95
CA ILE A 169 -12.01 -2.04 -0.66
C ILE A 169 -11.17 -2.81 -1.69
N TRP A 170 -11.67 -3.96 -2.15
CA TRP A 170 -10.95 -4.80 -3.10
C TRP A 170 -10.86 -4.21 -4.51
N ASP A 171 -11.80 -3.35 -4.87
CA ASP A 171 -11.87 -2.68 -6.17
C ASP A 171 -11.02 -1.38 -6.18
N LEU A 172 -10.59 -0.94 -5.00
CA LEU A 172 -9.72 0.23 -4.80
C LEU A 172 -8.22 -0.11 -4.75
N VAL A 173 -7.84 -1.38 -4.87
CA VAL A 173 -6.43 -1.80 -4.84
C VAL A 173 -5.69 -1.26 -6.06
N PRO A 174 -4.68 -0.38 -5.90
CA PRO A 174 -3.95 0.18 -7.03
C PRO A 174 -3.02 -0.85 -7.68
N GLY A 175 -2.67 -0.65 -8.95
CA GLY A 175 -1.63 -1.42 -9.65
C GLY A 175 -0.22 -1.12 -9.14
N ASN A 176 0.77 -1.99 -9.42
CA ASN A 176 2.16 -1.72 -9.08
C ASN A 176 2.66 -0.43 -9.76
N GLY A 177 3.30 0.46 -9.00
CA GLY A 177 3.76 1.75 -9.50
C GLY A 177 2.66 2.79 -9.73
N GLU A 178 1.40 2.47 -9.44
CA GLU A 178 0.29 3.42 -9.58
C GLU A 178 0.35 4.51 -8.51
N ILE A 179 0.04 5.74 -8.93
CA ILE A 179 -0.04 6.93 -8.10
C ILE A 179 -1.51 7.35 -7.98
N VAL A 180 -2.01 7.49 -6.76
CA VAL A 180 -3.35 8.01 -6.47
C VAL A 180 -3.23 9.22 -5.56
N GLN A 181 -3.92 10.31 -5.87
CA GLN A 181 -3.93 11.51 -5.04
C GLN A 181 -5.27 11.67 -4.35
N ILE A 182 -5.22 12.00 -3.06
CA ILE A 182 -6.40 12.32 -2.24
C ILE A 182 -6.12 13.57 -1.40
N GLU A 183 -7.15 14.34 -1.11
CA GLU A 183 -7.07 15.48 -0.19
C GLU A 183 -7.73 15.10 1.13
N VAL A 184 -7.02 15.35 2.24
CA VAL A 184 -7.45 15.00 3.58
C VAL A 184 -7.54 16.26 4.43
N GLY A 185 -8.72 16.52 5.02
CA GLY A 185 -8.90 17.58 6.03
C GLY A 185 -8.17 17.20 7.32
N ALA A 186 -7.70 18.22 8.08
CA ALA A 186 -7.42 18.02 9.48
C ALA A 186 -8.78 18.00 10.20
N ASP A 187 -9.11 16.89 10.85
CA ASP A 187 -10.25 16.79 11.77
C ASP A 187 -9.97 17.59 13.04
#